data_c4b2b8c6891ef13fb231bca52d988cc8
#
_entry.id   c4b2b8c6891ef13fb231bca52d988cc8
#
_cell.length_a   1.000
_cell.length_b   1.000
_cell.length_c   1.000
_cell.angle_alpha   90.00
_cell.angle_beta   90.00
_cell.angle_gamma   90.00
#
_symmetry.space_group_name_H-M   'P 1'
#
loop_
_entity.id
_entity.type
_entity.pdbx_description
1 polymer ?
#
loop_
_entity_poly.entity_id
_entity_poly.type
_entity_poly.pdbx_seq_one_letter_code
_entity_poly.pdbx_strand_id
1 'polypeptide(L)'
;MSSKYAFTKTLKEVRFLFCQTGEHSAATRSFLTRAYPIMKKNNPSIPIMLREAAGTIPKVYTRYDFGQEKSKSLEGLSDKQIEETVTSLVKDAA
;
A
#
# COMPACT_ATOMS: atom_id res chain seq x y z
N MET A 1 12.66 10.82 -12.96
CA MET A 1 12.35 11.08 -12.44
C MET A 1 11.55 10.86 -11.61
N SER A 2 11.06 10.34 -11.62
CA SER A 2 10.04 10.31 -10.77
C SER A 2 10.33 9.80 -9.46
N SER A 3 9.98 10.53 -8.48
CA SER A 3 10.05 10.09 -7.11
C SER A 3 8.74 9.48 -6.65
N LYS A 4 7.84 9.17 -7.60
CA LYS A 4 6.58 8.53 -7.27
C LYS A 4 6.85 7.21 -6.57
N TYR A 5 6.22 7.01 -5.42
CA TYR A 5 6.43 5.83 -4.56
C TYR A 5 7.86 5.72 -4.03
N ALA A 6 8.58 6.84 -3.96
CA ALA A 6 9.84 6.84 -3.23
C ALA A 6 9.51 6.87 -1.72
N PHE A 7 9.89 5.83 -1.02
CA PHE A 7 9.50 5.68 0.39
C PHE A 7 10.41 6.51 1.29
N THR A 8 9.84 7.04 2.36
CA THR A 8 10.65 7.73 3.36
C THR A 8 11.62 6.74 4.01
N LYS A 9 12.75 7.27 4.49
CA LYS A 9 13.77 6.42 5.10
C LYS A 9 13.31 5.75 6.38
N THR A 10 12.32 6.31 7.06
CA THR A 10 11.81 5.73 8.28
C THR A 10 10.84 4.59 8.04
N LEU A 11 10.37 4.42 6.81
CA LEU A 11 9.42 3.35 6.48
C LEU A 11 10.16 2.02 6.39
N LYS A 12 9.69 1.01 7.12
CA LYS A 12 10.33 -0.29 7.20
C LYS A 12 9.57 -1.39 6.50
N GLU A 13 8.26 -1.23 6.33
CA GLU A 13 7.44 -2.31 5.76
C GLU A 13 6.11 -1.75 5.30
N VAL A 14 5.58 -2.32 4.22
CA VAL A 14 4.23 -2.01 3.74
C VAL A 14 3.51 -3.33 3.52
N ARG A 15 2.28 -3.44 4.01
CA ARG A 15 1.44 -4.61 3.78
C ARG A 15 0.09 -4.19 3.25
N PHE A 16 -0.36 -4.86 2.20
CA PHE A 16 -1.70 -4.68 1.66
C PHE A 16 -2.51 -5.92 1.95
N LEU A 17 -3.70 -5.73 2.49
CA LEU A 17 -4.63 -6.80 2.77
C LEU A 17 -5.86 -6.60 1.91
N PHE A 18 -6.29 -7.61 1.17
CA PHE A 18 -7.42 -7.46 0.27
C PHE A 18 -8.02 -8.82 -0.08
N CYS A 19 -9.22 -8.79 -0.64
CA CYS A 19 -9.90 -10.00 -1.10
C CYS A 19 -9.59 -10.21 -2.58
N GLN A 20 -9.25 -11.44 -2.95
CA GLN A 20 -8.86 -11.76 -4.32
C GLN A 20 -10.04 -11.65 -5.29
N THR A 21 -11.26 -11.91 -4.85
CA THR A 21 -12.42 -11.97 -5.73
C THR A 21 -13.52 -10.96 -5.39
N GLY A 22 -13.51 -10.37 -4.21
CA GLY A 22 -14.57 -9.46 -3.78
C GLY A 22 -14.58 -8.15 -4.54
N GLU A 23 -15.76 -7.63 -4.84
CA GLU A 23 -15.88 -6.36 -5.55
C GLU A 23 -15.36 -5.19 -4.74
N HIS A 24 -15.46 -5.28 -3.42
CA HIS A 24 -14.98 -4.18 -2.57
C HIS A 24 -13.46 -4.06 -2.59
N SER A 25 -12.77 -5.05 -3.13
CA SER A 25 -11.32 -4.99 -3.31
C SER A 25 -10.90 -4.78 -4.75
N ALA A 26 -11.84 -4.56 -5.67
CA ALA A 26 -11.52 -4.46 -7.09
C ALA A 26 -10.59 -3.28 -7.38
N ALA A 27 -10.86 -2.13 -6.78
CA ALA A 27 -10.01 -0.96 -6.98
C ALA A 27 -8.62 -1.17 -6.39
N THR A 28 -8.54 -1.86 -5.25
CA THR A 28 -7.25 -2.17 -4.63
C THR A 28 -6.44 -3.11 -5.52
N ARG A 29 -7.09 -4.13 -6.09
CA ARG A 29 -6.40 -5.05 -7.01
C ARG A 29 -5.90 -4.31 -8.25
N SER A 30 -6.73 -3.42 -8.80
CA SER A 30 -6.35 -2.61 -9.96
C SER A 30 -5.15 -1.74 -9.65
N PHE A 31 -5.19 -1.07 -8.51
CA PHE A 31 -4.09 -0.22 -8.08
C PHE A 31 -2.79 -1.03 -7.94
N LEU A 32 -2.87 -2.18 -7.26
CA LEU A 32 -1.67 -2.99 -7.01
C LEU A 32 -1.08 -3.57 -8.29
N THR A 33 -1.92 -3.98 -9.23
CA THR A 33 -1.45 -4.48 -10.52
C THR A 33 -0.59 -3.43 -11.22
N ARG A 34 -0.99 -2.18 -11.12
CA ARG A 34 -0.31 -1.07 -11.77
C ARG A 34 0.89 -0.58 -10.97
N ALA A 35 0.74 -0.49 -9.67
CA ALA A 35 1.70 0.22 -8.82
C ALA A 35 2.75 -0.68 -8.16
N TYR A 36 2.42 -1.93 -7.87
CA TYR A 36 3.34 -2.80 -7.15
C TYR A 36 4.70 -2.94 -7.82
N PRO A 37 4.77 -3.19 -9.14
CA PRO A 37 6.09 -3.32 -9.77
C PRO A 37 6.92 -2.04 -9.64
N ILE A 38 6.27 -0.89 -9.71
CA ILE A 38 6.97 0.40 -9.61
C ILE A 38 7.49 0.59 -8.19
N MET A 39 6.66 0.30 -7.19
CA MET A 39 7.07 0.41 -5.80
C MET A 39 8.25 -0.51 -5.49
N LYS A 40 8.19 -1.73 -5.97
CA LYS A 40 9.25 -2.70 -5.73
C LYS A 40 10.56 -2.27 -6.40
N LYS A 41 10.44 -1.75 -7.61
CA LYS A 41 11.62 -1.31 -8.36
C LYS A 41 12.31 -0.14 -7.67
N ASN A 42 11.51 0.80 -7.15
CA ASN A 42 12.07 2.01 -6.53
C ASN A 42 12.52 1.79 -5.10
N ASN A 43 12.07 0.73 -4.45
CA ASN A 43 12.36 0.49 -3.04
C ASN A 43 12.69 -0.99 -2.82
N PRO A 44 13.78 -1.49 -3.44
CA PRO A 44 14.03 -2.94 -3.44
C PRO A 44 14.36 -3.52 -2.06
N SER A 45 14.78 -2.69 -1.12
CA SER A 45 15.15 -3.19 0.19
C SER A 45 14.01 -3.16 1.20
N ILE A 46 12.86 -2.59 0.84
CA ILE A 46 11.74 -2.50 1.76
C ILE A 46 10.73 -3.59 1.43
N PRO A 47 10.37 -4.46 2.39
CA PRO A 47 9.35 -5.49 2.13
C PRO A 47 8.00 -4.87 1.81
N ILE A 48 7.41 -5.29 0.71
CA ILE A 48 6.06 -4.91 0.33
C ILE A 48 5.29 -6.21 0.20
N MET A 49 4.36 -6.44 1.12
CA MET A 49 3.65 -7.70 1.19
C MET A 49 2.22 -7.56 0.72
N LEU A 50 1.76 -8.54 -0.04
CA LEU A 50 0.39 -8.61 -0.52
C LEU A 50 -0.27 -9.82 0.13
N ARG A 51 -1.27 -9.57 0.98
CA ARG A 51 -1.97 -10.64 1.69
C ARG A 51 -3.39 -10.74 1.16
N GLU A 52 -3.76 -11.91 0.70
CA GLU A 52 -5.10 -12.17 0.18
C GLU A 52 -5.86 -13.01 1.18
N ALA A 53 -7.08 -12.58 1.50
CA ALA A 53 -7.94 -13.32 2.39
C ALA A 53 -9.39 -13.14 1.94
N ALA A 54 -10.12 -14.24 1.82
CA ALA A 54 -11.49 -14.20 1.32
C ALA A 54 -12.37 -13.34 2.24
N GLY A 55 -13.16 -12.47 1.63
CA GLY A 55 -14.09 -11.62 2.36
C GLY A 55 -13.49 -10.47 3.13
N THR A 56 -12.18 -10.28 3.02
CA THR A 56 -11.51 -9.23 3.77
C THR A 56 -11.76 -7.85 3.18
N ILE A 57 -11.91 -6.86 4.03
CA ILE A 57 -12.00 -5.46 3.61
C ILE A 57 -10.60 -4.97 3.27
N PRO A 58 -10.40 -4.27 2.14
CA PRO A 58 -9.06 -3.84 1.75
C PRO A 58 -8.49 -2.82 2.71
N LYS A 59 -7.23 -3.02 3.09
CA LYS A 59 -6.50 -2.15 4.02
C LYS A 59 -5.04 -2.09 3.62
N VAL A 60 -4.39 -1.02 4.03
CA VAL A 60 -2.94 -0.90 3.90
C VAL A 60 -2.35 -0.62 5.27
N TYR A 61 -1.24 -1.29 5.58
CA TYR A 61 -0.50 -1.10 6.83
C TYR A 61 0.91 -0.65 6.49
N THR A 62 1.40 0.35 7.22
CA THR A 62 2.78 0.79 7.09
C THR A 62 3.45 0.73 8.45
N ARG A 63 4.69 0.26 8.48
CA ARG A 63 5.46 0.20 9.71
C ARG A 63 6.69 1.09 9.55
N TYR A 64 6.97 1.86 10.59
CA TYR A 64 8.07 2.83 10.60
C TYR A 64 9.06 2.50 11.70
N ASP A 65 10.08 3.36 11.85
CA ASP A 65 11.08 3.20 12.90
C ASP A 65 10.43 3.09 14.28
N PHE A 66 11.09 2.36 15.17
CA PHE A 66 10.66 2.22 16.57
C PHE A 66 9.31 1.51 16.70
N GLY A 67 8.96 0.68 15.73
CA GLY A 67 7.75 -0.11 15.80
C GLY A 67 6.46 0.66 15.58
N GLN A 68 6.53 1.92 15.20
CA GLN A 68 5.33 2.70 14.92
C GLN A 68 4.63 2.16 13.68
N GLU A 69 3.31 2.12 13.73
CA GLU A 69 2.53 1.55 12.64
C GLU A 69 1.32 2.41 12.36
N LYS A 70 0.98 2.57 11.09
CA LYS A 70 -0.24 3.24 10.66
C LYS A 70 -1.01 2.29 9.76
N SER A 71 -2.32 2.45 9.73
CA SER A 71 -3.17 1.68 8.82
C SER A 71 -4.30 2.56 8.31
N LYS A 72 -4.78 2.23 7.11
CA LYS A 72 -5.90 2.92 6.50
C LYS A 72 -6.78 1.90 5.79
N SER A 73 -8.09 2.08 5.92
CA SER A 73 -9.02 1.29 5.12
C SER A 73 -9.04 1.84 3.71
N LEU A 74 -9.07 0.93 2.74
CA LEU A 74 -9.16 1.30 1.32
C LEU A 74 -10.55 1.03 0.77
N GLU A 75 -11.48 0.63 1.63
CA GLU A 75 -12.83 0.31 1.21
C GLU A 75 -13.54 1.56 0.67
N GLY A 76 -14.22 1.40 -0.45
CA GLY A 76 -14.97 2.50 -1.03
C GLY A 76 -14.15 3.52 -1.79
N LEU A 77 -12.83 3.37 -1.82
CA LEU A 77 -11.96 4.29 -2.53
C LEU A 77 -11.77 3.85 -3.98
N SER A 78 -11.66 4.81 -4.89
CA SER A 78 -11.31 4.51 -6.27
C SER A 78 -9.81 4.24 -6.36
N ASP A 79 -9.39 3.70 -7.50
CA ASP A 79 -7.97 3.45 -7.77
C ASP A 79 -7.14 4.70 -7.50
N LYS A 80 -7.59 5.86 -7.98
CA LYS A 80 -6.87 7.11 -7.80
C LYS A 80 -6.82 7.53 -6.33
N GLN A 81 -7.91 7.35 -5.61
CA GLN A 81 -7.94 7.68 -4.18
C GLN A 81 -7.03 6.76 -3.37
N ILE A 82 -6.96 5.49 -3.76
CA ILE A 82 -6.03 4.56 -3.13
C ILE A 82 -4.61 5.00 -3.38
N GLU A 83 -4.31 5.42 -4.60
CA GLU A 83 -2.98 5.92 -4.94
C GLU A 83 -2.61 7.10 -4.06
N GLU A 84 -3.52 8.04 -3.86
CA GLU A 84 -3.27 9.22 -3.04
C GLU A 84 -3.03 8.83 -1.59
N THR A 85 -3.84 7.90 -1.07
CA THR A 85 -3.70 7.45 0.31
C THR A 85 -2.35 6.77 0.53
N VAL A 86 -1.98 5.87 -0.36
CA VAL A 86 -0.73 5.13 -0.24
C VAL A 86 0.45 6.08 -0.40
N THR A 87 0.38 7.02 -1.34
CA THR A 87 1.45 7.98 -1.55
C THR A 87 1.69 8.80 -0.28
N SER A 88 0.62 9.22 0.37
CA SER A 88 0.73 9.96 1.62
C SER A 88 1.42 9.12 2.69
N LEU A 89 0.99 7.87 2.87
CA LEU A 89 1.55 7.01 3.90
C LEU A 89 3.03 6.71 3.70
N VAL A 90 3.44 6.45 2.46
CA VAL A 90 4.83 6.04 2.22
C VAL A 90 5.81 7.21 2.23
N LYS A 91 5.30 8.43 2.12
CA LYS A 91 6.15 9.62 2.16
C LYS A 91 6.18 10.28 3.53
N ASP A 92 5.22 9.98 4.40
CA ASP A 92 5.18 10.59 5.72
C ASP A 92 6.20 9.95 6.64
N ALA A 93 6.84 10.78 7.45
CA ALA A 93 7.62 10.26 8.58
C ALA A 93 6.65 9.95 9.71
N ALA A 94 6.85 8.85 10.38
CA ALA A 94 5.99 8.47 11.49
C ALA A 94 6.21 9.40 12.69
#